data_dc775078a056a8d537891cecabe8f10e
#
_entry.id   dc775078a056a8d537891cecabe8f10e
#
_cell.length_a   1.000
_cell.length_b   1.000
_cell.length_c   1.000
_cell.angle_alpha   90.00
_cell.angle_beta   90.00
_cell.angle_gamma   90.00
#
_symmetry.space_group_name_H-M   'P 1'
#
loop_
_entity.id
_entity.type
_entity.pdbx_description
1 polymer ?
#
loop_
_entity_poly.entity_id
_entity_poly.type
_entity_poly.pdbx_seq_one_letter_code
_entity_poly.pdbx_strand_id
1 'polypeptide(L)'
;MSKRKITDLINVKFEPFDNYGAPIPGMGWHKISYNKETGQGSYILKMEPGAKSLSHKHINYEEFLMLDGELIDPDNKIFKKGDFITFEPGSSHSSHTKIGCLALVFLRARNEPLKK
;
A
#
# COMPACT_ATOMS: atom_id res chain seq x y z
N MET A 1 18.66 -24.78 -10.90
CA MET A 1 18.60 -23.97 -9.68
C MET A 1 17.48 -22.95 -9.80
N SER A 2 16.67 -22.80 -8.79
CA SER A 2 15.56 -21.88 -8.84
C SER A 2 16.02 -20.43 -8.66
N LYS A 3 15.22 -19.49 -9.18
CA LYS A 3 15.41 -18.06 -8.94
C LYS A 3 14.40 -17.60 -7.89
N ARG A 4 14.22 -18.43 -6.87
CA ARG A 4 13.24 -18.19 -5.81
C ARG A 4 13.75 -17.14 -4.82
N LYS A 5 12.83 -16.31 -4.35
CA LYS A 5 13.04 -15.43 -3.22
C LYS A 5 11.95 -15.71 -2.19
N ILE A 6 12.33 -15.87 -0.95
CA ILE A 6 11.38 -16.06 0.14
C ILE A 6 11.48 -14.85 1.05
N THR A 7 10.34 -14.16 1.26
CA THR A 7 10.26 -13.01 2.15
C THR A 7 9.47 -13.39 3.39
N ASP A 8 10.09 -13.29 4.55
CA ASP A 8 9.44 -13.54 5.84
C ASP A 8 8.72 -12.26 6.26
N LEU A 9 7.41 -12.20 6.02
CA LEU A 9 6.63 -11.01 6.29
C LEU A 9 6.48 -10.69 7.77
N ILE A 10 6.78 -11.64 8.65
CA ILE A 10 6.72 -11.41 10.10
C ILE A 10 7.90 -10.58 10.57
N ASN A 11 9.06 -10.76 9.94
CA ASN A 11 10.32 -10.16 10.40
C ASN A 11 10.90 -9.11 9.44
N VAL A 12 10.10 -8.57 8.53
CA VAL A 12 10.59 -7.53 7.63
C VAL A 12 10.89 -6.25 8.39
N LYS A 13 11.85 -5.49 7.88
CA LYS A 13 12.14 -4.14 8.36
C LYS A 13 11.46 -3.14 7.43
N PHE A 14 10.80 -2.16 8.04
CA PHE A 14 10.10 -1.13 7.28
C PHE A 14 10.99 0.10 7.13
N GLU A 15 11.00 0.64 5.92
CA GLU A 15 11.64 1.92 5.61
C GLU A 15 10.55 2.97 5.41
N PRO A 16 10.88 4.27 5.54
CA PRO A 16 9.89 5.31 5.28
C PRO A 16 9.29 5.18 3.88
N PHE A 17 7.98 5.33 3.79
CA PHE A 17 7.26 5.19 2.52
C PHE A 17 7.47 6.45 1.69
N ASP A 18 8.32 6.37 0.67
CA ASP A 18 8.73 7.48 -0.18
C ASP A 18 8.41 7.27 -1.65
N ASN A 19 7.39 6.46 -1.93
CA ASN A 19 7.08 6.10 -3.31
C ASN A 19 6.63 7.29 -4.17
N TYR A 20 6.11 8.34 -3.55
CA TYR A 20 5.58 9.51 -4.25
C TYR A 20 6.39 10.78 -3.99
N GLY A 21 7.61 10.66 -3.50
CA GLY A 21 8.46 11.78 -3.17
C GLY A 21 8.88 11.75 -1.71
N ALA A 22 8.70 12.85 -0.99
CA ALA A 22 9.06 12.90 0.43
C ALA A 22 8.28 11.83 1.21
N PRO A 23 8.89 11.23 2.24
CA PRO A 23 8.22 10.24 3.05
C PRO A 23 6.93 10.76 3.66
N ILE A 24 5.92 9.90 3.69
CA ILE A 24 4.63 10.25 4.29
C ILE A 24 4.68 9.89 5.77
N PRO A 25 4.35 10.83 6.68
CA PRO A 25 4.41 10.55 8.11
C PRO A 25 3.57 9.34 8.49
N GLY A 26 4.12 8.47 9.32
CA GLY A 26 3.43 7.28 9.82
C GLY A 26 3.30 6.14 8.84
N MET A 27 3.88 6.23 7.66
CA MET A 27 3.82 5.16 6.68
C MET A 27 5.21 4.58 6.43
N GLY A 28 5.27 3.26 6.41
CA GLY A 28 6.49 2.53 6.09
C GLY A 28 6.20 1.42 5.12
N TRP A 29 7.20 0.96 4.40
CA TRP A 29 7.06 -0.16 3.48
C TRP A 29 8.31 -1.03 3.44
N HIS A 30 8.09 -2.25 2.96
CA HIS A 30 9.16 -3.16 2.60
C HIS A 30 8.87 -3.67 1.20
N LYS A 31 9.74 -3.34 0.25
CA LYS A 31 9.56 -3.75 -1.15
C LYS A 31 9.92 -5.22 -1.28
N ILE A 32 9.00 -6.01 -1.86
CA ILE A 32 9.22 -7.44 -2.09
C ILE A 32 9.71 -7.64 -3.52
N SER A 33 8.88 -7.31 -4.50
CA SER A 33 9.23 -7.41 -5.92
C SER A 33 8.90 -6.12 -6.66
N TYR A 34 8.93 -5.00 -5.95
CA TYR A 34 8.47 -3.73 -6.50
C TYR A 34 9.57 -3.06 -7.32
N ASN A 35 9.24 -2.65 -8.54
CA ASN A 35 10.11 -1.88 -9.40
C ASN A 35 9.67 -0.42 -9.34
N LYS A 36 10.49 0.43 -8.75
CA LYS A 36 10.15 1.83 -8.53
C LYS A 36 10.05 2.63 -9.82
N GLU A 37 10.72 2.21 -10.88
CA GLU A 37 10.66 2.87 -12.17
C GLU A 37 9.33 2.64 -12.88
N THR A 38 8.82 1.42 -12.84
CA THR A 38 7.56 1.07 -13.51
C THR A 38 6.37 1.13 -12.57
N GLY A 39 6.59 1.03 -11.27
CA GLY A 39 5.53 0.92 -10.28
C GLY A 39 4.87 -0.45 -10.25
N GLN A 40 5.50 -1.45 -10.88
CA GLN A 40 4.96 -2.80 -10.90
C GLN A 40 5.60 -3.65 -9.81
N GLY A 41 4.79 -4.45 -9.16
CA GLY A 41 5.28 -5.43 -8.18
C GLY A 41 4.51 -5.38 -6.88
N SER A 42 5.13 -5.94 -5.84
CA SER A 42 4.48 -6.08 -4.54
C SER A 42 5.34 -5.47 -3.43
N TYR A 43 4.65 -5.01 -2.40
CA TYR A 43 5.29 -4.54 -1.17
C TYR A 43 4.32 -4.70 -0.01
N ILE A 44 4.88 -4.76 1.20
CA ILE A 44 4.06 -4.71 2.40
C ILE A 44 4.10 -3.28 2.94
N LEU A 45 2.92 -2.77 3.26
CA LEU A 45 2.73 -1.41 3.75
C LEU A 45 2.31 -1.45 5.20
N LYS A 46 2.95 -0.62 6.01
CA LYS A 46 2.58 -0.41 7.40
C LYS A 46 2.14 1.03 7.59
N MET A 47 1.01 1.22 8.25
CA MET A 47 0.54 2.54 8.65
C MET A 47 0.38 2.58 10.15
N GLU A 48 1.01 3.58 10.78
CA GLU A 48 0.89 3.80 12.22
C GLU A 48 -0.50 4.36 12.52
N PRO A 49 -1.00 4.20 13.76
CA PRO A 49 -2.27 4.81 14.13
C PRO A 49 -2.29 6.31 13.81
N GLY A 50 -3.34 6.75 13.12
CA GLY A 50 -3.51 8.15 12.72
C GLY A 50 -2.89 8.51 11.37
N ALA A 51 -2.19 7.61 10.72
CA ALA A 51 -1.57 7.90 9.43
C ALA A 51 -2.61 8.07 8.32
N LYS A 52 -2.27 8.92 7.35
CA LYS A 52 -3.11 9.19 6.17
C LYS A 52 -2.27 9.06 4.92
N SER A 53 -2.80 8.37 3.92
CA SER A 53 -2.16 8.30 2.62
C SER A 53 -2.42 9.57 1.81
N LEU A 54 -1.62 9.77 0.77
CA LEU A 54 -1.93 10.80 -0.23
C LEU A 54 -3.06 10.34 -1.12
N SER A 55 -3.88 11.29 -1.59
CA SER A 55 -4.85 11.01 -2.63
C SER A 55 -4.10 10.59 -3.89
N HIS A 56 -4.54 9.53 -4.53
CA HIS A 56 -3.90 9.03 -5.74
C HIS A 56 -4.91 8.38 -6.65
N LYS A 57 -4.54 8.33 -7.93
CA LYS A 57 -5.34 7.69 -8.98
C LYS A 57 -4.65 6.39 -9.38
N HIS A 58 -5.46 5.35 -9.58
CA HIS A 58 -4.95 4.06 -10.02
C HIS A 58 -4.85 4.05 -11.55
N ILE A 59 -3.63 4.02 -12.06
CA ILE A 59 -3.38 3.95 -13.50
C ILE A 59 -3.70 2.55 -14.02
N ASN A 60 -3.44 1.55 -13.21
CA ASN A 60 -3.77 0.17 -13.50
C ASN A 60 -4.43 -0.42 -12.25
N TYR A 61 -4.67 -1.71 -12.22
CA TYR A 61 -5.22 -2.35 -11.03
C TYR A 61 -4.28 -2.17 -9.84
N GLU A 62 -4.86 -1.85 -8.69
CA GLU A 62 -4.20 -2.00 -7.40
C GLU A 62 -5.01 -3.00 -6.59
N GLU A 63 -4.31 -3.99 -6.05
CA GLU A 63 -4.95 -4.95 -5.16
C GLU A 63 -4.16 -5.05 -3.88
N PHE A 64 -4.85 -5.23 -2.75
CA PHE A 64 -4.14 -5.46 -1.51
C PHE A 64 -4.95 -6.34 -0.57
N LEU A 65 -4.20 -7.11 0.19
CA LEU A 65 -4.73 -7.98 1.23
C LEU A 65 -4.47 -7.34 2.58
N MET A 66 -5.52 -7.12 3.36
CA MET A 66 -5.37 -6.63 4.72
C MET A 66 -4.84 -7.74 5.61
N LEU A 67 -3.63 -7.56 6.13
CA LEU A 67 -2.99 -8.54 7.01
C LEU A 67 -3.32 -8.28 8.48
N ASP A 68 -3.52 -7.01 8.85
CA ASP A 68 -3.82 -6.65 10.23
C ASP A 68 -4.36 -5.23 10.27
N GLY A 69 -5.10 -4.89 11.34
CA GLY A 69 -5.61 -3.56 11.57
C GLY A 69 -6.77 -3.18 10.66
N GLU A 70 -6.95 -1.87 10.49
CA GLU A 70 -8.06 -1.33 9.70
C GLU A 70 -7.59 -0.17 8.84
N LEU A 71 -8.15 -0.07 7.64
CA LEU A 71 -7.93 1.03 6.71
C LEU A 71 -9.29 1.59 6.31
N ILE A 72 -9.41 2.91 6.28
CA ILE A 72 -10.70 3.59 6.08
C ILE A 72 -10.62 4.47 4.84
N ASP A 73 -11.55 4.27 3.91
CA ASP A 73 -11.66 5.07 2.71
C ASP A 73 -12.59 6.28 2.91
N PRO A 74 -12.59 7.26 1.98
CA PRO A 74 -13.39 8.49 2.15
C PRO A 74 -14.89 8.26 2.28
N ASP A 75 -15.40 7.15 1.76
CA ASP A 75 -16.82 6.78 1.90
C ASP A 75 -17.12 6.10 3.23
N ASN A 76 -16.16 6.10 4.15
CA ASN A 76 -16.22 5.47 5.47
C ASN A 76 -16.26 3.94 5.42
N LYS A 77 -15.93 3.36 4.26
CA LYS A 77 -15.79 1.92 4.18
C LYS A 77 -14.54 1.49 4.92
N ILE A 78 -14.68 0.50 5.79
CA ILE A 78 -13.58 -0.01 6.61
C ILE A 78 -13.10 -1.33 6.01
N PHE A 79 -11.82 -1.40 5.70
CA PHE A 79 -11.15 -2.64 5.29
C PHE A 79 -10.45 -3.21 6.51
N LYS A 80 -10.63 -4.49 6.75
CA LYS A 80 -10.11 -5.15 7.96
C LYS A 80 -9.41 -6.45 7.59
N LYS A 81 -8.74 -7.03 8.54
CA LYS A 81 -7.98 -8.27 8.39
C LYS A 81 -8.76 -9.31 7.60
N GLY A 82 -8.14 -9.83 6.55
CA GLY A 82 -8.73 -10.84 5.68
C GLY A 82 -9.45 -10.29 4.46
N ASP A 83 -9.70 -8.97 4.41
CA ASP A 83 -10.30 -8.38 3.21
C ASP A 83 -9.27 -8.28 2.10
N PHE A 84 -9.69 -8.61 0.89
CA PHE A 84 -8.90 -8.41 -0.32
C PHE A 84 -9.60 -7.35 -1.17
N ILE A 85 -8.92 -6.24 -1.40
CA ILE A 85 -9.51 -5.08 -2.08
C ILE A 85 -8.93 -4.96 -3.47
N THR A 86 -9.78 -4.75 -4.46
CA THR A 86 -9.38 -4.50 -5.85
C THR A 86 -9.86 -3.12 -6.26
N PHE A 87 -8.93 -2.26 -6.64
CA PHE A 87 -9.24 -0.98 -7.28
C PHE A 87 -8.95 -1.08 -8.77
N GLU A 88 -9.96 -0.75 -9.58
CA GLU A 88 -9.85 -0.79 -11.03
C GLU A 88 -9.14 0.44 -11.57
N PRO A 89 -8.57 0.36 -12.79
CA PRO A 89 -7.94 1.52 -13.42
C PRO A 89 -8.91 2.69 -13.53
N GLY A 90 -8.41 3.88 -13.27
CA GLY A 90 -9.21 5.10 -13.32
C GLY A 90 -9.84 5.49 -11.99
N SER A 91 -9.90 4.59 -11.03
CA SER A 91 -10.41 4.93 -9.71
C SER A 91 -9.38 5.77 -8.94
N SER A 92 -9.85 6.52 -7.97
CA SER A 92 -8.98 7.32 -7.11
C SER A 92 -9.48 7.26 -5.69
N HIS A 93 -8.56 7.38 -4.74
CA HIS A 93 -8.92 7.44 -3.33
C HIS A 93 -7.77 7.98 -2.49
N SER A 94 -8.06 8.19 -1.23
CA SER A 94 -7.12 8.34 -0.14
C SER A 94 -7.60 7.46 0.99
N SER A 95 -6.72 7.13 1.91
CA SER A 95 -7.07 6.26 3.03
C SER A 95 -6.47 6.80 4.31
N HIS A 96 -7.06 6.43 5.43
CA HIS A 96 -6.47 6.69 6.73
C HIS A 96 -6.72 5.50 7.64
N THR A 97 -6.00 5.45 8.73
CA THR A 97 -6.19 4.41 9.73
C THR A 97 -6.27 5.05 11.11
N LYS A 98 -7.16 4.54 11.95
CA LYS A 98 -7.24 4.97 13.35
C LYS A 98 -6.35 4.12 14.24
N ILE A 99 -6.35 2.82 14.00
CA ILE A 99 -5.67 1.86 14.88
C ILE A 99 -4.38 1.31 14.29
N GLY A 100 -4.02 1.73 13.08
CA GLY A 100 -2.89 1.18 12.35
C GLY A 100 -3.28 0.00 11.49
N CYS A 101 -2.43 -0.33 10.52
CA CYS A 101 -2.70 -1.48 9.66
C CYS A 101 -1.44 -2.00 8.98
N LEU A 102 -1.55 -3.23 8.50
CA LEU A 102 -0.60 -3.86 7.59
C LEU A 102 -1.36 -4.34 6.36
N ALA A 103 -0.85 -4.02 5.19
CA ALA A 103 -1.45 -4.46 3.93
C ALA A 103 -0.37 -4.97 3.00
N LEU A 104 -0.67 -6.05 2.30
CA LEU A 104 0.19 -6.60 1.25
C LEU A 104 -0.35 -6.09 -0.08
N VAL A 105 0.44 -5.28 -0.78
CA VAL A 105 0.00 -4.50 -1.93
C VAL A 105 0.60 -5.07 -3.21
N PHE A 106 -0.23 -5.16 -4.24
CA PHE A 106 0.16 -5.61 -5.58
C PHE A 106 -0.23 -4.53 -6.58
N LEU A 107 0.76 -4.01 -7.31
CA LEU A 107 0.55 -3.00 -8.33
C LEU A 107 1.02 -3.50 -9.68
N ARG A 108 0.29 -3.14 -10.73
CA ARG A 108 0.70 -3.44 -12.12
C ARG A 108 1.33 -2.22 -12.78
N ALA A 109 1.09 -1.03 -12.23
CA ALA A 109 1.69 0.22 -12.67
C ALA A 109 1.67 1.20 -11.50
N ARG A 110 2.50 2.24 -11.59
CA ARG A 110 2.56 3.24 -10.53
C ARG A 110 1.25 3.99 -10.40
N ASN A 111 0.80 4.20 -9.17
CA ASN A 111 -0.28 5.13 -8.89
C ASN A 111 0.17 6.55 -9.15
N GLU A 112 -0.77 7.41 -9.52
CA GLU A 112 -0.50 8.82 -9.78
C GLU A 112 -0.95 9.65 -8.58
N PRO A 113 -0.04 10.35 -7.87
CA PRO A 113 -0.45 11.24 -6.79
C PRO A 113 -1.29 12.38 -7.34
N LEU A 114 -2.37 12.70 -6.65
CA LEU A 114 -3.24 13.80 -7.03
C LEU A 114 -2.83 15.04 -6.26
N LYS A 115 -2.74 16.15 -6.96
CA LYS A 115 -2.47 17.43 -6.32
C LYS A 115 -3.74 17.96 -5.67
N LYS A 116 -3.53 18.67 -4.61
CA LYS A 116 -4.63 19.35 -3.92
C LYS A 116 -5.01 20.62 -4.61
#